data_d811eed81e9fd8a20754fc353fdbb8df
#
_entry.id   d811eed81e9fd8a20754fc353fdbb8df
#
_cell.length_a   1.000
_cell.length_b   1.000
_cell.length_c   1.000
_cell.angle_alpha   90.00
_cell.angle_beta   90.00
_cell.angle_gamma   90.00
#
_symmetry.space_group_name_H-M   'P 1'
#
loop_
_entity.id
_entity.type
_entity.pdbx_description
1 polymer ?
#
loop_
_entity_poly.entity_id
_entity_poly.type
_entity_poly.pdbx_seq_one_letter_code
_entity_poly.pdbx_strand_id
1 'polypeptide(L)'
;MTAASKIVMERMKEVRESLGYGVDEFAKILGVHRSSIYRYEGTNESESRDVPISVAITISQKFGISLDWLAGTSNIKYINQNPNKLTEIYESLSDEGKNELFNFAMYLKTKEGK
;
A
#
# COMPACT_ATOMS: atom_id res chain seq x y z
N MET A 1 -12.90 -17.81 -6.21
CA MET A 1 -12.13 -16.96 -5.28
C MET A 1 -13.02 -16.50 -4.15
N THR A 2 -12.51 -16.51 -2.93
CA THR A 2 -13.27 -16.10 -1.76
C THR A 2 -13.31 -14.57 -1.64
N ALA A 3 -14.25 -14.05 -0.84
CA ALA A 3 -14.31 -12.61 -0.56
C ALA A 3 -13.04 -12.12 0.12
N ALA A 4 -12.45 -12.94 1.00
CA ALA A 4 -11.20 -12.59 1.67
C ALA A 4 -10.05 -12.43 0.67
N SER A 5 -9.93 -13.35 -0.29
CA SER A 5 -8.91 -13.27 -1.33
C SER A 5 -9.07 -12.03 -2.19
N LYS A 6 -10.30 -11.65 -2.47
CA LYS A 6 -10.58 -10.45 -3.26
C LYS A 6 -10.13 -9.20 -2.53
N ILE A 7 -10.36 -9.12 -1.22
CA ILE A 7 -9.92 -7.98 -0.41
C ILE A 7 -8.40 -7.84 -0.45
N VAL A 8 -7.67 -8.96 -0.31
CA VAL A 8 -6.21 -8.94 -0.37
C VAL A 8 -5.73 -8.40 -1.71
N MET A 9 -6.33 -8.86 -2.80
CA MET A 9 -5.97 -8.41 -4.14
C MET A 9 -6.21 -6.90 -4.31
N GLU A 10 -7.36 -6.43 -3.89
CA GLU A 10 -7.70 -5.01 -3.99
C GLU A 10 -6.75 -4.15 -3.16
N ARG A 11 -6.44 -4.58 -1.94
CA ARG A 11 -5.57 -3.82 -1.06
C ARG A 11 -4.12 -3.85 -1.51
N MET A 12 -3.65 -4.96 -2.06
CA MET A 12 -2.33 -5.02 -2.67
C MET A 12 -2.19 -4.01 -3.80
N LYS A 13 -3.20 -3.95 -4.67
CA LYS A 13 -3.22 -2.98 -5.76
C LYS A 13 -3.24 -1.55 -5.23
N GLU A 14 -4.02 -1.30 -4.19
CA GLU A 14 -4.07 0.00 -3.55
C GLU A 14 -2.69 0.43 -3.05
N VAL A 15 -1.95 -0.49 -2.41
CA VAL A 15 -0.59 -0.18 -1.95
C VAL A 15 0.27 0.25 -3.12
N ARG A 16 0.27 -0.52 -4.21
CA ARG A 16 1.08 -0.20 -5.38
C ARG A 16 0.72 1.17 -5.93
N GLU A 17 -0.55 1.42 -6.14
CA GLU A 17 -1.00 2.68 -6.74
C GLU A 17 -0.80 3.88 -5.83
N SER A 18 -1.06 3.72 -4.54
CA SER A 18 -0.92 4.83 -3.59
C SER A 18 0.54 5.24 -3.41
N LEU A 19 1.48 4.32 -3.62
CA LEU A 19 2.90 4.63 -3.55
C LEU A 19 3.50 5.03 -4.90
N GLY A 20 2.69 5.02 -5.95
CA GLY A 20 3.11 5.50 -7.26
C GLY A 20 3.92 4.51 -8.07
N TYR A 21 3.89 3.21 -7.72
CA TYR A 21 4.66 2.21 -8.46
C TYR A 21 3.92 1.69 -9.68
N GLY A 22 4.66 1.55 -10.78
CA GLY A 22 4.19 0.76 -11.90
C GLY A 22 4.32 -0.72 -11.59
N VAL A 23 3.72 -1.56 -12.45
CA VAL A 23 3.74 -3.02 -12.24
C VAL A 23 5.17 -3.56 -12.26
N ASP A 24 6.00 -3.11 -13.20
CA ASP A 24 7.38 -3.60 -13.31
C ASP A 24 8.22 -3.26 -12.09
N GLU A 25 8.09 -2.03 -11.59
CA GLU A 25 8.81 -1.59 -10.41
C GLU A 25 8.38 -2.39 -9.17
N PHE A 26 7.09 -2.56 -9.02
CA PHE A 26 6.53 -3.27 -7.87
C PHE A 26 6.98 -4.74 -7.87
N ALA A 27 6.95 -5.35 -9.06
CA ALA A 27 7.41 -6.73 -9.22
C ALA A 27 8.87 -6.87 -8.78
N LYS A 28 9.72 -5.95 -9.18
CA LYS A 28 11.12 -5.93 -8.79
C LYS A 28 11.28 -5.85 -7.28
N ILE A 29 10.56 -4.92 -6.66
CA ILE A 29 10.63 -4.73 -5.21
C ILE A 29 10.20 -6.01 -4.47
N LEU A 30 9.15 -6.67 -4.95
CA LEU A 30 8.64 -7.87 -4.31
C LEU A 30 9.42 -9.13 -4.69
N GLY A 31 10.31 -9.05 -5.68
CA GLY A 31 11.08 -10.21 -6.13
C GLY A 31 10.25 -11.22 -6.90
N VAL A 32 9.23 -10.78 -7.63
CA VAL A 32 8.38 -11.65 -8.44
C VAL A 32 8.36 -11.18 -9.88
N HIS A 33 7.86 -12.03 -10.77
CA HIS A 33 7.72 -11.66 -12.18
C HIS A 33 6.52 -10.72 -12.36
N ARG A 34 6.60 -9.82 -13.32
CA ARG A 34 5.53 -8.86 -13.60
C ARG A 34 4.17 -9.55 -13.84
N SER A 35 4.18 -10.71 -14.47
CA SER A 35 2.96 -11.46 -14.72
C SER A 35 2.26 -11.89 -13.43
N SER A 36 3.04 -12.09 -12.37
CA SER A 36 2.49 -12.41 -11.05
C SER A 36 1.69 -11.25 -10.48
N ILE A 37 2.17 -10.02 -10.68
CA ILE A 37 1.45 -8.84 -10.20
C ILE A 37 0.07 -8.76 -10.86
N TYR A 38 0.00 -8.96 -12.18
CA TYR A 38 -1.28 -8.95 -12.89
C TYR A 38 -2.24 -10.00 -12.35
N ARG A 39 -1.73 -11.21 -12.06
CA ARG A 39 -2.55 -12.29 -11.49
C ARG A 39 -3.03 -11.95 -10.09
N TYR A 40 -2.14 -11.41 -9.28
CA TYR A 40 -2.48 -11.05 -7.89
C TYR A 40 -3.46 -9.88 -7.83
N GLU A 41 -3.41 -8.98 -8.79
CA GLU A 41 -4.34 -7.85 -8.82
C GLU A 41 -5.66 -8.17 -9.53
N GLY A 42 -5.77 -9.38 -10.07
CA GLY A 42 -7.00 -9.82 -10.71
C GLY A 42 -7.30 -9.15 -12.04
N THR A 43 -6.28 -8.65 -12.72
CA THR A 43 -6.44 -7.96 -14.01
C THR A 43 -7.09 -8.86 -15.04
N ASN A 44 -6.80 -10.16 -15.00
CA ASN A 44 -7.42 -11.16 -15.84
C ASN A 44 -8.06 -12.21 -14.96
N GLU A 45 -9.39 -12.19 -14.85
CA GLU A 45 -10.11 -13.09 -13.94
C GLU A 45 -9.83 -14.57 -14.18
N SER A 46 -9.66 -14.99 -15.43
CA SER A 46 -9.40 -16.39 -15.74
C SER A 46 -8.02 -16.84 -15.26
N GLU A 47 -7.10 -15.92 -15.03
CA GLU A 47 -5.75 -16.20 -14.59
C GLU A 47 -5.47 -15.68 -13.17
N SER A 48 -6.50 -15.15 -12.50
CA SER A 48 -6.35 -14.63 -11.14
C SER A 48 -5.87 -15.69 -10.18
N ARG A 49 -5.02 -15.28 -9.25
CA ARG A 49 -4.48 -16.15 -8.22
C ARG A 49 -4.49 -15.46 -6.88
N ASP A 50 -4.63 -16.24 -5.83
CA ASP A 50 -4.51 -15.71 -4.48
C ASP A 50 -3.10 -15.18 -4.26
N VAL A 51 -3.00 -14.10 -3.50
CA VAL A 51 -1.70 -13.55 -3.12
C VAL A 51 -1.07 -14.50 -2.10
N PRO A 52 0.12 -15.04 -2.38
CA PRO A 52 0.80 -15.91 -1.41
C PRO A 52 1.12 -15.14 -0.14
N ILE A 53 1.09 -15.85 0.99
CA ILE A 53 1.40 -15.22 2.27
C ILE A 53 2.82 -14.64 2.27
N SER A 54 3.75 -15.27 1.56
CA SER A 54 5.12 -14.75 1.46
C SER A 54 5.17 -13.37 0.80
N VAL A 55 4.33 -13.14 -0.20
CA VAL A 55 4.25 -11.84 -0.87
C VAL A 55 3.63 -10.82 0.07
N ALA A 56 2.58 -11.20 0.78
CA ALA A 56 1.93 -10.30 1.77
C ALA A 56 2.92 -9.90 2.86
N ILE A 57 3.71 -10.84 3.34
CA ILE A 57 4.74 -10.56 4.36
C ILE A 57 5.78 -9.58 3.81
N THR A 58 6.21 -9.78 2.56
CA THR A 58 7.16 -8.86 1.94
C THR A 58 6.61 -7.44 1.84
N ILE A 59 5.34 -7.31 1.44
CA ILE A 59 4.68 -6.00 1.39
C ILE A 59 4.66 -5.36 2.77
N SER A 60 4.27 -6.15 3.78
CA SER A 60 4.23 -5.67 5.16
C SER A 60 5.58 -5.15 5.61
N GLN A 61 6.64 -5.94 5.39
CA GLN A 61 7.98 -5.60 5.85
C GLN A 61 8.59 -4.41 5.11
N LYS A 62 8.40 -4.36 3.80
CA LYS A 62 9.02 -3.30 3.01
C LYS A 62 8.33 -1.94 3.13
N PHE A 63 7.03 -1.94 3.34
CA PHE A 63 6.25 -0.71 3.33
C PHE A 63 5.61 -0.37 4.67
N GLY A 64 5.81 -1.21 5.70
CA GLY A 64 5.19 -0.98 7.00
C GLY A 64 3.68 -1.13 6.99
N ILE A 65 3.18 -2.00 6.10
CA ILE A 65 1.75 -2.24 5.94
C ILE A 65 1.30 -3.36 6.88
N SER A 66 0.17 -3.17 7.55
CA SER A 66 -0.39 -4.16 8.45
C SER A 66 -0.89 -5.39 7.67
N LEU A 67 -0.49 -6.59 8.10
CA LEU A 67 -1.03 -7.82 7.52
C LEU A 67 -2.52 -7.93 7.79
N ASP A 68 -2.98 -7.48 8.95
CA ASP A 68 -4.41 -7.48 9.26
C ASP A 68 -5.19 -6.60 8.31
N TRP A 69 -4.61 -5.44 7.95
CA TRP A 69 -5.24 -4.58 6.97
C TRP A 69 -5.29 -5.25 5.59
N LEU A 70 -4.19 -5.87 5.16
CA LEU A 70 -4.17 -6.59 3.88
C LEU A 70 -5.21 -7.70 3.85
N ALA A 71 -5.38 -8.40 4.97
CA ALA A 71 -6.34 -9.50 5.07
C ALA A 71 -7.79 -9.04 5.21
N GLY A 72 -8.01 -7.76 5.43
CA GLY A 72 -9.36 -7.21 5.57
C GLY A 72 -9.92 -7.24 7.00
N THR A 73 -9.08 -7.58 7.98
CA THR A 73 -9.52 -7.69 9.37
C THR A 73 -9.26 -6.43 10.19
N SER A 74 -8.65 -5.43 9.58
CA SER A 74 -8.40 -4.13 10.22
C SER A 74 -8.55 -3.02 9.18
N ASN A 75 -8.96 -1.85 9.62
CA ASN A 75 -9.02 -0.66 8.77
C ASN A 75 -7.79 0.23 8.93
N ILE A 76 -6.85 -0.16 9.78
CA ILE A 76 -5.63 0.60 10.00
C ILE A 76 -4.53 0.05 9.10
N LYS A 77 -4.17 0.84 8.08
CA LYS A 77 -3.27 0.40 7.01
C LYS A 77 -1.82 0.25 7.45
N TYR A 78 -1.29 1.22 8.19
CA TYR A 78 0.12 1.24 8.56
C TYR A 78 0.34 0.70 9.96
N ILE A 79 1.38 -0.12 10.11
CA ILE A 79 1.72 -0.74 11.41
C ILE A 79 2.07 0.32 12.44
N ASN A 80 2.94 1.24 12.07
CA ASN A 80 3.48 2.22 13.00
C ASN A 80 2.88 3.60 12.75
N GLN A 81 2.01 4.03 13.65
CA GLN A 81 1.38 5.35 13.61
C GLN A 81 2.14 6.36 14.45
N ASN A 82 3.42 6.07 14.74
CA ASN A 82 4.25 6.95 15.55
C ASN A 82 4.46 8.30 14.85
N PRO A 83 4.09 9.43 15.50
CA PRO A 83 4.29 10.76 14.90
C PRO A 83 5.73 11.06 14.54
N ASN A 84 6.70 10.45 15.21
CA ASN A 84 8.12 10.64 14.90
C ASN A 84 8.46 10.12 13.51
N LYS A 85 7.78 9.08 13.06
CA LYS A 85 7.99 8.55 11.71
C LYS A 85 7.54 9.56 10.65
N LEU A 86 6.41 10.20 10.87
CA LEU A 86 5.92 11.24 9.96
C LEU A 86 6.91 12.41 9.90
N THR A 87 7.46 12.80 11.05
CA THR A 87 8.47 13.86 11.13
C THR A 87 9.71 13.49 10.32
N GLU A 88 10.17 12.26 10.43
CA GLU A 88 11.32 11.78 9.66
C GLU A 88 11.06 11.88 8.16
N ILE A 89 9.89 11.44 7.74
CA ILE A 89 9.49 11.52 6.33
C ILE A 89 9.48 12.98 5.86
N TYR A 90 8.85 13.84 6.64
CA TYR A 90 8.78 15.27 6.33
C TYR A 90 10.17 15.86 6.13
N GLU A 91 11.07 15.60 7.06
CA GLU A 91 12.42 16.17 6.99
C GLU A 91 13.23 15.66 5.81
N SER A 92 12.89 14.47 5.29
CA SER A 92 13.58 13.90 4.13
C SER A 92 13.11 14.46 2.80
N LEU A 93 12.01 15.20 2.80
CA LEU A 93 11.42 15.71 1.55
C LEU A 93 12.10 17.01 1.09
N SER A 94 11.97 17.28 -0.22
CA SER A 94 12.33 18.58 -0.77
C SER A 94 11.37 19.65 -0.22
N ASP A 95 11.70 20.93 -0.42
CA ASP A 95 10.81 22.02 -0.01
C ASP A 95 9.44 21.88 -0.65
N GLU A 96 9.39 21.52 -1.92
CA GLU A 96 8.13 21.30 -2.62
C GLU A 96 7.33 20.16 -1.98
N GLY A 97 7.98 19.04 -1.70
CA GLY A 97 7.35 17.91 -1.05
C GLY A 97 6.83 18.24 0.33
N LYS A 98 7.59 19.03 1.09
CA LYS A 98 7.14 19.48 2.42
C LYS A 98 5.87 20.31 2.32
N ASN A 99 5.83 21.22 1.34
CA ASN A 99 4.65 22.06 1.13
C ASN A 99 3.44 21.22 0.74
N GLU A 100 3.63 20.24 -0.14
CA GLU A 100 2.54 19.35 -0.56
C GLU A 100 2.00 18.54 0.60
N LEU A 101 2.89 17.99 1.41
CA LEU A 101 2.49 17.20 2.57
C LEU A 101 1.70 18.07 3.55
N PHE A 102 2.19 19.25 3.81
CA PHE A 102 1.52 20.16 4.74
C PHE A 102 0.15 20.59 4.21
N ASN A 103 0.07 20.88 2.92
CA ASN A 103 -1.20 21.25 2.28
C ASN A 103 -2.22 20.12 2.42
N PHE A 104 -1.79 18.88 2.19
CA PHE A 104 -2.68 17.73 2.31
C PHE A 104 -3.15 17.55 3.76
N ALA A 105 -2.23 17.70 4.71
CA ALA A 105 -2.56 17.60 6.13
C ALA A 105 -3.57 18.67 6.54
N MET A 106 -3.39 19.90 6.07
CA MET A 106 -4.32 20.99 6.35
C MET A 106 -5.69 20.72 5.71
N TYR A 107 -5.69 20.17 4.50
CA TYR A 107 -6.93 19.78 3.86
C TYR A 107 -7.70 18.76 4.71
N LEU A 108 -7.00 17.73 5.18
CA LEU A 108 -7.62 16.71 6.02
C LEU A 108 -8.16 17.28 7.31
N LYS A 109 -7.39 18.16 7.93
CA LYS A 109 -7.82 18.81 9.18
C LYS A 109 -9.11 19.62 8.98
N THR A 110 -9.17 20.37 7.90
CA THR A 110 -10.35 21.19 7.58
C THR A 110 -11.56 20.29 7.28
N LYS A 111 -11.32 19.21 6.52
CA LYS A 111 -12.38 18.29 6.14
C LYS A 111 -13.00 17.57 7.34
N GLU A 112 -12.17 17.14 8.28
CA GLU A 112 -12.61 16.33 9.41
C GLU A 112 -12.86 17.13 10.69
N GLY A 113 -12.11 18.18 10.87
CA GLY A 113 -12.06 18.88 12.15
C GLY A 113 -13.20 19.82 12.42
N LYS A 114 -13.86 20.30 11.43
CA LYS A 114 -14.97 21.26 11.60
C LYS A 114 -14.73 22.30 12.67
#